data_db7f5533b851287387c16e7ec3eb52a3
#
_entry.id   db7f5533b851287387c16e7ec3eb52a3
#
_cell.length_a   1.000
_cell.length_b   1.000
_cell.length_c   1.000
_cell.angle_alpha   90.00
_cell.angle_beta   90.00
_cell.angle_gamma   90.00
#
_symmetry.space_group_name_H-M   'P 1'
#
loop_
_entity.id
_entity.type
_entity.pdbx_description
1 polymer ?
#
loop_
_entity_poly.entity_id
_entity_poly.type
_entity_poly.pdbx_seq_one_letter_code
_entity_poly.pdbx_strand_id
1 'polypeptide(L)'
;RQSDFEWHSWESSDSVAFTIDLQKKESLRSVSVGCITNYGMAAHKPADIEVWVSNDNRDYRKVSGKQFTDGEIFREGTFKEDVVLDLNKKIGRYVRIIAKGAGECPATHVRPGQEARIYFDEVMIE
;
A
#
# COMPACT_ATOMS: atom_id res chain seq x y z
N ARG A 1 -4.56 5.03 -15.31
CA ARG A 1 -3.15 5.42 -15.49
C ARG A 1 -2.26 4.55 -14.64
N GLN A 2 -1.25 3.98 -15.26
CA GLN A 2 -0.22 3.27 -14.55
C GLN A 2 0.88 4.26 -14.16
N SER A 3 1.31 4.19 -12.91
CA SER A 3 2.43 4.98 -12.44
C SER A 3 3.61 4.06 -12.22
N ASP A 4 4.74 4.39 -12.83
CA ASP A 4 5.96 3.64 -12.67
C ASP A 4 6.68 4.13 -11.42
N PHE A 5 6.86 3.24 -10.48
CA PHE A 5 7.66 3.48 -9.31
C PHE A 5 8.80 2.51 -9.29
N GLU A 6 9.93 2.98 -8.83
CA GLU A 6 10.98 2.07 -8.42
C GLU A 6 10.60 1.48 -7.08
N TRP A 7 10.66 0.18 -7.00
CA TRP A 7 10.25 -0.54 -5.83
C TRP A 7 11.35 -0.64 -4.82
N HIS A 8 10.99 -0.28 -3.62
CA HIS A 8 11.85 -0.44 -2.47
C HIS A 8 11.16 -1.35 -1.47
N SER A 9 11.95 -2.20 -0.84
CA SER A 9 11.46 -2.91 0.33
C SER A 9 11.59 -2.01 1.55
N TRP A 10 10.63 -2.09 2.44
CA TRP A 10 10.71 -1.41 3.71
C TRP A 10 10.63 -2.43 4.83
N GLU A 11 11.61 -2.38 5.70
CA GLU A 11 11.55 -3.14 6.94
C GLU A 11 10.89 -2.26 7.94
N SER A 12 9.68 -2.53 8.32
CA SER A 12 9.16 -1.71 9.35
C SER A 12 7.76 -2.01 9.82
N SER A 13 7.55 -1.67 11.07
CA SER A 13 6.26 -1.38 11.66
C SER A 13 5.85 0.07 11.40
N ASP A 14 6.68 0.86 10.72
CA ASP A 14 6.41 2.27 10.45
C ASP A 14 5.57 2.46 9.20
N SER A 15 5.00 3.66 9.08
CA SER A 15 4.26 4.02 7.87
C SER A 15 5.21 4.44 6.76
N VAL A 16 4.87 4.04 5.54
CA VAL A 16 5.55 4.45 4.32
C VAL A 16 4.57 5.28 3.52
N ALA A 17 5.01 6.43 3.06
CA ALA A 17 4.17 7.32 2.27
C ALA A 17 4.86 7.72 0.98
N PHE A 18 4.12 7.75 -0.11
CA PHE A 18 4.60 8.29 -1.38
C PHE A 18 3.48 9.04 -2.09
N THR A 19 3.87 10.04 -2.86
CA THR A 19 2.93 10.95 -3.53
C THR A 19 3.17 10.93 -5.02
N ILE A 20 2.06 10.88 -5.77
CA ILE A 20 2.07 10.91 -7.22
C ILE A 20 1.45 12.22 -7.67
N ASP A 21 2.15 12.96 -8.52
CA ASP A 21 1.62 14.14 -9.16
C ASP A 21 1.06 13.74 -10.53
N LEU A 22 -0.26 13.85 -10.70
CA LEU A 22 -0.93 13.53 -11.96
C LEU A 22 -0.80 14.65 -12.99
N GLN A 23 -0.15 15.75 -12.62
CA GLN A 23 0.11 16.94 -13.45
C GLN A 23 -1.12 17.81 -13.67
N LYS A 24 -2.30 17.30 -13.42
CA LYS A 24 -3.56 18.05 -13.51
C LYS A 24 -4.61 17.40 -12.62
N LYS A 25 -5.66 18.13 -12.31
CA LYS A 25 -6.81 17.58 -11.58
C LYS A 25 -7.53 16.57 -12.45
N GLU A 26 -7.82 15.43 -11.89
CA GLU A 26 -8.54 14.34 -12.56
C GLU A 26 -9.60 13.77 -11.62
N SER A 27 -10.65 13.22 -12.22
CA SER A 27 -11.65 12.44 -11.49
C SER A 27 -11.11 11.02 -11.33
N LEU A 28 -10.96 10.58 -10.09
CA LEU A 28 -10.25 9.34 -9.75
C LEU A 28 -11.24 8.25 -9.36
N ARG A 29 -11.17 7.12 -10.03
CA ARG A 29 -12.02 5.97 -9.76
C ARG A 29 -11.44 5.05 -8.71
N SER A 30 -10.17 4.69 -8.88
CA SER A 30 -9.55 3.69 -8.02
C SER A 30 -8.04 3.84 -8.01
N VAL A 31 -7.46 3.29 -6.95
CA VAL A 31 -6.03 3.03 -6.85
C VAL A 31 -5.86 1.54 -6.63
N SER A 32 -4.99 0.91 -7.41
CA SER A 32 -4.61 -0.50 -7.25
C SER A 32 -3.14 -0.57 -6.86
N VAL A 33 -2.84 -1.27 -5.79
CA VAL A 33 -1.48 -1.45 -5.29
C VAL A 33 -1.14 -2.93 -5.32
N GLY A 34 -0.13 -3.30 -6.09
CA GLY A 34 0.36 -4.67 -6.17
C GLY A 34 1.24 -4.99 -4.96
N CYS A 35 0.79 -5.91 -4.13
CA CYS A 35 1.49 -6.32 -2.92
C CYS A 35 2.09 -7.71 -3.12
N ILE A 36 3.36 -7.87 -2.76
CA ILE A 36 4.07 -9.15 -2.88
C ILE A 36 4.15 -9.81 -1.52
N THR A 37 3.76 -11.08 -1.46
CA THR A 37 3.95 -11.93 -0.29
C THR A 37 5.03 -12.96 -0.58
N ASN A 38 5.99 -13.09 0.35
CA ASN A 38 6.96 -14.18 0.38
C ASN A 38 7.14 -14.58 1.84
N TYR A 39 6.44 -15.60 2.24
CA TYR A 39 6.38 -16.03 3.65
C TYR A 39 7.78 -16.33 4.21
N GLY A 40 8.60 -17.07 3.47
CA GLY A 40 9.94 -17.46 3.91
C GLY A 40 10.90 -16.29 4.10
N MET A 41 10.62 -15.15 3.48
CA MET A 41 11.43 -13.93 3.59
C MET A 41 10.77 -12.87 4.48
N ALA A 42 9.69 -13.20 5.16
CA ALA A 42 8.90 -12.27 5.96
C ALA A 42 8.40 -11.07 5.17
N ALA A 43 8.13 -11.24 3.88
CA ALA A 43 7.53 -10.22 3.03
C ALA A 43 6.01 -10.41 3.03
N HIS A 44 5.30 -9.38 3.46
CA HIS A 44 3.86 -9.44 3.62
C HIS A 44 3.23 -8.11 3.22
N LYS A 45 1.93 -8.14 2.90
CA LYS A 45 1.22 -6.90 2.66
C LYS A 45 1.13 -6.07 3.95
N PRO A 46 0.93 -4.76 3.84
CA PRO A 46 0.85 -3.90 5.01
C PRO A 46 -0.39 -4.17 5.86
N ALA A 47 -0.39 -3.68 7.10
CA ALA A 47 -1.54 -3.78 7.99
C ALA A 47 -2.70 -2.92 7.50
N ASP A 48 -2.40 -1.76 6.91
CA ASP A 48 -3.40 -0.95 6.25
C ASP A 48 -2.80 -0.14 5.11
N ILE A 49 -3.68 0.31 4.21
CA ILE A 49 -3.33 1.22 3.13
C ILE A 49 -4.38 2.32 3.13
N GLU A 50 -3.92 3.57 3.10
CA GLU A 50 -4.79 4.74 2.99
C GLU A 50 -4.45 5.50 1.72
N VAL A 51 -5.48 6.08 1.12
CA VAL A 51 -5.33 6.97 -0.03
C VAL A 51 -5.86 8.36 0.33
N TRP A 52 -5.01 9.34 0.12
CA TRP A 52 -5.30 10.76 0.36
C TRP A 52 -5.13 11.51 -0.95
N VAL A 53 -5.93 12.51 -1.18
CA VAL A 53 -5.83 13.35 -2.39
C VAL A 53 -5.74 14.82 -2.03
N SER A 54 -5.12 15.58 -2.94
CA SER A 54 -4.96 17.02 -2.81
C SER A 54 -4.96 17.68 -4.18
N ASN A 55 -5.35 18.96 -4.21
CA ASN A 55 -5.27 19.77 -5.43
C ASN A 55 -4.02 20.65 -5.45
N ASP A 56 -3.40 20.87 -4.30
CA ASP A 56 -2.31 21.85 -4.14
C ASP A 56 -1.05 21.26 -3.48
N ASN A 57 -1.05 19.97 -3.17
CA ASN A 57 0.03 19.28 -2.46
C ASN A 57 0.24 19.81 -1.03
N ARG A 58 -0.75 20.42 -0.45
CA ARG A 58 -0.72 20.95 0.93
C ARG A 58 -1.87 20.40 1.75
N ASP A 59 -3.09 20.64 1.28
CA ASP A 59 -4.29 20.21 1.96
C ASP A 59 -4.73 18.87 1.39
N TYR A 60 -4.51 17.82 2.17
CA TYR A 60 -4.88 16.47 1.80
C TYR A 60 -6.12 16.03 2.55
N ARG A 61 -6.96 15.23 1.89
CA ARG A 61 -8.09 14.57 2.52
C ARG A 61 -8.06 13.09 2.23
N LYS A 62 -8.39 12.30 3.22
CA LYS A 62 -8.49 10.85 3.06
C LYS A 62 -9.73 10.51 2.27
N VAL A 63 -9.57 9.71 1.23
CA VAL A 63 -10.67 9.31 0.35
C VAL A 63 -10.94 7.82 0.37
N SER A 64 -10.01 7.01 0.84
CA SER A 64 -10.21 5.57 0.93
C SER A 64 -9.19 4.93 1.87
N GLY A 65 -9.48 3.73 2.32
CA GLY A 65 -8.57 2.94 3.13
C GLY A 65 -9.03 1.50 3.25
N LYS A 66 -8.07 0.61 3.49
CA LYS A 66 -8.33 -0.79 3.82
C LYS A 66 -7.42 -1.22 4.95
N GLN A 67 -7.98 -1.99 5.88
CA GLN A 67 -7.24 -2.63 6.96
C GLN A 67 -7.31 -4.13 6.77
N PHE A 68 -6.26 -4.82 7.18
CA PHE A 68 -6.15 -6.26 7.03
C PHE A 68 -5.94 -6.91 8.40
N THR A 69 -6.51 -8.11 8.56
CA THR A 69 -6.30 -8.92 9.76
C THR A 69 -4.98 -9.67 9.65
N ASP A 70 -4.47 -10.16 10.77
CA ASP A 70 -3.23 -10.96 10.79
C ASP A 70 -3.34 -12.19 9.89
N GLY A 71 -4.50 -12.84 9.86
CA GLY A 71 -4.74 -13.99 8.98
C GLY A 71 -4.69 -13.64 7.50
N GLU A 72 -5.05 -12.42 7.14
CA GLU A 72 -4.95 -11.93 5.76
C GLU A 72 -3.53 -11.53 5.40
N ILE A 73 -2.75 -11.05 6.35
CA ILE A 73 -1.40 -10.54 6.16
C ILE A 73 -0.37 -11.67 6.11
N PHE A 74 -0.34 -12.52 7.15
CA PHE A 74 0.72 -13.51 7.36
C PHE A 74 0.39 -14.85 6.71
N ARG A 75 0.14 -14.81 5.40
CA ARG A 75 -0.21 -16.00 4.61
C ARG A 75 1.05 -16.69 4.12
N GLU A 76 0.98 -18.02 4.10
CA GLU A 76 2.05 -18.84 3.55
C GLU A 76 2.10 -18.75 2.03
N GLY A 77 3.28 -19.04 1.47
CA GLY A 77 3.50 -19.08 0.04
C GLY A 77 4.19 -17.84 -0.51
N THR A 78 4.29 -17.82 -1.83
CA THR A 78 4.86 -16.72 -2.58
C THR A 78 3.87 -16.33 -3.66
N PHE A 79 3.34 -15.14 -3.57
CA PHE A 79 2.31 -14.67 -4.51
C PHE A 79 2.23 -13.15 -4.52
N LYS A 80 1.54 -12.65 -5.52
CA LYS A 80 1.21 -11.23 -5.65
C LYS A 80 -0.30 -11.07 -5.62
N GLU A 81 -0.76 -9.99 -5.02
CA GLU A 81 -2.17 -9.61 -5.09
C GLU A 81 -2.31 -8.11 -5.28
N ASP A 82 -3.35 -7.71 -6.00
CA ASP A 82 -3.66 -6.30 -6.19
C ASP A 82 -4.69 -5.88 -5.14
N VAL A 83 -4.32 -4.90 -4.33
CA VAL A 83 -5.23 -4.28 -3.39
C VAL A 83 -5.86 -3.09 -4.07
N VAL A 84 -7.18 -3.14 -4.29
CA VAL A 84 -7.90 -2.09 -5.00
C VAL A 84 -8.70 -1.25 -4.00
N LEU A 85 -8.50 0.07 -4.06
CA LEU A 85 -9.24 1.03 -3.25
C LEU A 85 -10.09 1.90 -4.16
N ASP A 86 -11.39 1.92 -3.89
CA ASP A 86 -12.34 2.74 -4.64
C ASP A 86 -12.26 4.19 -4.15
N LEU A 87 -12.05 5.11 -5.06
CA LEU A 87 -11.96 6.53 -4.75
C LEU A 87 -13.27 7.28 -5.05
N ASN A 88 -14.27 6.58 -5.55
CA ASN A 88 -15.61 7.13 -5.76
C ASN A 88 -15.60 8.45 -6.54
N LYS A 89 -14.81 8.51 -7.61
CA LYS A 89 -14.71 9.67 -8.51
C LYS A 89 -14.29 10.97 -7.82
N LYS A 90 -13.51 10.87 -6.74
CA LYS A 90 -12.96 12.07 -6.10
C LYS A 90 -11.97 12.77 -7.03
N ILE A 91 -11.96 14.09 -6.97
CA ILE A 91 -11.12 14.92 -7.82
C ILE A 91 -9.84 15.28 -7.08
N GLY A 92 -8.71 15.12 -7.74
CA GLY A 92 -7.43 15.53 -7.20
C GLY A 92 -6.34 15.53 -8.25
N ARG A 93 -5.28 16.27 -7.99
CA ARG A 93 -4.06 16.26 -8.78
C ARG A 93 -2.98 15.40 -8.15
N TYR A 94 -2.90 15.42 -6.83
CA TYR A 94 -1.91 14.67 -6.07
C TYR A 94 -2.58 13.52 -5.34
N VAL A 95 -2.00 12.34 -5.47
CA VAL A 95 -2.48 11.14 -4.79
C VAL A 95 -1.38 10.67 -3.85
N ARG A 96 -1.67 10.62 -2.57
CA ARG A 96 -0.74 10.12 -1.56
C ARG A 96 -1.24 8.79 -1.05
N ILE A 97 -0.35 7.81 -1.07
CA ILE A 97 -0.63 6.48 -0.55
C ILE A 97 0.21 6.30 0.71
N ILE A 98 -0.45 5.93 1.79
CA ILE A 98 0.19 5.67 3.07
C ILE A 98 -0.06 4.21 3.42
N ALA A 99 1.01 3.46 3.60
CA ALA A 99 0.95 2.06 3.98
C ALA A 99 1.60 1.88 5.35
N LYS A 100 0.90 1.22 6.25
CA LYS A 100 1.40 0.94 7.59
C LYS A 100 1.88 -0.50 7.65
N GLY A 101 3.11 -0.71 8.11
CA GLY A 101 3.69 -2.04 8.26
C GLY A 101 2.94 -2.90 9.25
N ALA A 102 3.00 -4.22 9.04
CA ALA A 102 2.29 -5.19 9.88
C ALA A 102 2.99 -5.45 11.23
N GLY A 103 4.21 -4.95 11.41
CA GLY A 103 4.97 -5.18 12.61
C GLY A 103 5.68 -6.54 12.61
N GLU A 104 5.78 -7.15 13.79
CA GLU A 104 6.48 -8.41 13.95
C GLU A 104 5.67 -9.60 13.44
N CYS A 105 6.37 -10.55 12.82
CA CYS A 105 5.78 -11.81 12.46
C CYS A 105 5.33 -12.57 13.72
N PRO A 106 4.17 -13.25 13.67
CA PRO A 106 3.66 -13.96 14.84
C PRO A 106 4.51 -15.15 15.24
N ALA A 107 4.29 -15.65 16.46
CA ALA A 107 5.06 -16.76 17.02
C ALA A 107 4.99 -18.04 16.19
N THR A 108 3.92 -18.22 15.42
CA THR A 108 3.70 -19.38 14.55
C THR A 108 4.36 -19.25 13.17
N HIS A 109 4.92 -18.07 12.86
CA HIS A 109 5.60 -17.82 11.60
C HIS A 109 6.96 -18.52 11.58
N VAL A 110 7.49 -18.82 10.36
CA VAL A 110 8.84 -19.39 10.22
C VAL A 110 9.95 -18.42 10.64
N ARG A 111 9.63 -17.11 10.73
CA ARG A 111 10.53 -16.08 11.22
C ARG A 111 9.87 -15.30 12.36
N PRO A 112 9.59 -15.96 13.48
CA PRO A 112 8.84 -15.32 14.56
C PRO A 112 9.62 -14.12 15.11
N GLY A 113 8.91 -13.03 15.37
CA GLY A 113 9.48 -11.81 15.92
C GLY A 113 10.23 -10.93 14.92
N GLN A 114 10.46 -11.40 13.68
CA GLN A 114 11.08 -10.56 12.68
C GLN A 114 10.08 -9.51 12.17
N GLU A 115 10.56 -8.29 11.94
CA GLU A 115 9.75 -7.25 11.33
C GLU A 115 9.34 -7.66 9.92
N ALA A 116 8.04 -7.59 9.63
CA ALA A 116 7.54 -7.86 8.29
C ALA A 116 7.95 -6.75 7.33
N ARG A 117 8.37 -7.15 6.13
CA ARG A 117 8.78 -6.23 5.07
C ARG A 117 7.64 -6.02 4.10
N ILE A 118 7.55 -4.80 3.57
CA ILE A 118 6.56 -4.46 2.55
C ILE A 118 7.26 -4.41 1.20
N TYR A 119 6.69 -5.12 0.22
CA TYR A 119 7.12 -5.03 -1.18
C TYR A 119 5.91 -4.73 -2.05
N PHE A 120 5.99 -3.62 -2.78
CA PHE A 120 5.00 -3.30 -3.81
C PHE A 120 5.65 -3.48 -5.18
N ASP A 121 4.89 -3.87 -6.20
CA ASP A 121 5.43 -3.98 -7.54
C ASP A 121 4.89 -2.93 -8.52
N GLU A 122 3.65 -2.51 -8.37
CA GLU A 122 3.14 -1.41 -9.18
C GLU A 122 1.93 -0.74 -8.53
N VAL A 123 1.69 0.49 -8.94
CA VAL A 123 0.50 1.24 -8.55
C VAL A 123 -0.20 1.72 -9.81
N MET A 124 -1.48 1.44 -9.93
CA MET A 124 -2.32 1.92 -11.02
C MET A 124 -3.36 2.89 -10.47
N ILE A 125 -3.51 4.01 -11.15
CA ILE A 125 -4.50 5.02 -10.83
C ILE A 125 -5.43 5.17 -12.01
N GLU A 126 -6.71 5.01 -11.78
CA GLU A 126 -7.74 5.12 -12.81
C GLU A 126 -8.78 6.19 -12.49
#